data_d661202918a8ceb6756a9ea5daed9615
#
_entry.id   d661202918a8ceb6756a9ea5daed9615
#
_cell.length_a   1.000
_cell.length_b   1.000
_cell.length_c   1.000
_cell.angle_alpha   90.00
_cell.angle_beta   90.00
_cell.angle_gamma   90.00
#
_symmetry.space_group_name_H-M   'P 1'
#
loop_
_entity.id
_entity.type
_entity.pdbx_description
1 polymer ?
#
loop_
_entity_poly.entity_id
_entity_poly.type
_entity_poly.pdbx_seq_one_letter_code
_entity_poly.pdbx_strand_id
1 'polypeptide(L)'
;MTGRGRVARAVFPPEQVAEVVAVACELPARHGRPLGRFSRTELHRLVIEQGITEASASTIWRWLHDRSLKPWQQRSWIFPRDPNFGPKAGRVLDLYARRFEGRRLHPGEYVICADEKSQLQALARRHRALAAASGRPALVEFEYKRGGTLAYLAAWDVHHARLFGRCEEKTGIEPFGRLVEQVMSREPYASAKTVFWIVDNGSSHAGQRSRLPARRPAGAAVRHPVDPARAQPRHRLGGHRRRAGLLL
;
A
#
# COMPACT_ATOMS: atom_id res chain seq x y z
N MET A 1 -40.43 44.91 -13.12
CA MET A 1 -39.21 44.31 -13.67
C MET A 1 -38.02 44.80 -12.87
N THR A 2 -37.62 44.04 -11.84
CA THR A 2 -36.50 44.41 -10.97
C THR A 2 -35.26 43.68 -11.49
N GLY A 3 -34.39 44.47 -12.14
CA GLY A 3 -33.10 43.98 -12.62
C GLY A 3 -32.23 43.52 -11.43
N ARG A 4 -31.91 42.22 -11.37
CA ARG A 4 -30.86 41.70 -10.48
C ARG A 4 -29.52 42.30 -10.93
N GLY A 5 -29.03 43.29 -10.19
CA GLY A 5 -27.70 43.82 -10.39
C GLY A 5 -26.67 42.69 -10.35
N ARG A 6 -25.86 42.58 -11.39
CA ARG A 6 -24.65 41.75 -11.40
C ARG A 6 -23.73 42.28 -10.31
N VAL A 7 -23.61 41.56 -9.20
CA VAL A 7 -22.58 41.84 -8.19
C VAL A 7 -21.23 41.70 -8.91
N ALA A 8 -20.48 42.79 -8.99
CA ALA A 8 -19.15 42.78 -9.58
C ALA A 8 -18.29 41.75 -8.85
N ARG A 9 -17.68 40.84 -9.63
CA ARG A 9 -16.81 39.77 -9.11
C ARG A 9 -15.60 40.47 -8.47
N ALA A 10 -15.39 40.30 -7.17
CA ALA A 10 -14.21 40.85 -6.50
C ALA A 10 -12.95 40.37 -7.24
N VAL A 11 -12.16 41.31 -7.74
CA VAL A 11 -10.89 41.04 -8.42
C VAL A 11 -9.81 41.06 -7.34
N PHE A 12 -9.22 39.93 -7.06
CA PHE A 12 -8.11 39.81 -6.11
C PHE A 12 -6.78 40.03 -6.83
N PRO A 13 -5.83 40.79 -6.25
CA PRO A 13 -4.52 41.01 -6.84
C PRO A 13 -3.76 39.69 -7.06
N PRO A 14 -2.98 39.55 -8.14
CA PRO A 14 -2.19 38.33 -8.41
C PRO A 14 -1.22 37.99 -7.28
N GLU A 15 -0.68 39.01 -6.59
CA GLU A 15 0.25 38.85 -5.47
C GLU A 15 -0.43 38.14 -4.29
N GLN A 16 -1.68 38.53 -3.98
CA GLN A 16 -2.46 37.91 -2.93
C GLN A 16 -2.77 36.42 -3.23
N VAL A 17 -3.08 36.13 -4.49
CA VAL A 17 -3.28 34.73 -4.93
C VAL A 17 -1.99 33.94 -4.81
N ALA A 18 -0.85 34.54 -5.18
CA ALA A 18 0.46 33.89 -5.08
C ALA A 18 0.83 33.57 -3.62
N GLU A 19 0.54 34.49 -2.72
CA GLU A 19 0.80 34.32 -1.29
C GLU A 19 -0.04 33.21 -0.67
N VAL A 20 -1.34 33.12 -1.00
CA VAL A 20 -2.20 32.00 -0.59
C VAL A 20 -1.67 30.66 -1.13
N VAL A 21 -1.17 30.65 -2.37
CA VAL A 21 -0.57 29.46 -2.98
C VAL A 21 0.73 29.08 -2.26
N ALA A 22 1.57 30.04 -1.89
CA ALA A 22 2.79 29.81 -1.12
C ALA A 22 2.49 29.13 0.22
N VAL A 23 1.55 29.67 0.99
CA VAL A 23 1.08 29.08 2.26
C VAL A 23 0.54 27.68 2.05
N ALA A 24 -0.22 27.43 0.98
CA ALA A 24 -0.77 26.12 0.68
C ALA A 24 0.30 25.06 0.33
N CYS A 25 1.48 25.48 -0.12
CA CYS A 25 2.62 24.60 -0.41
C CYS A 25 3.50 24.34 0.82
N GLU A 26 3.24 24.98 1.94
CA GLU A 26 3.99 24.79 3.17
C GLU A 26 3.33 23.72 4.07
N LEU A 27 4.09 23.20 5.03
CA LEU A 27 3.53 22.33 6.05
C LEU A 27 2.85 23.15 7.15
N PRO A 28 1.68 22.70 7.68
CA PRO A 28 0.98 23.41 8.76
C PRO A 28 1.83 23.74 9.98
N ALA A 29 2.81 22.90 10.28
CA ALA A 29 3.73 23.10 11.41
C ALA A 29 4.56 24.37 11.29
N ARG A 30 4.87 24.88 10.08
CA ARG A 30 5.55 26.16 9.87
C ARG A 30 4.73 27.37 10.34
N HIS A 31 3.42 27.18 10.39
CA HIS A 31 2.46 28.18 10.86
C HIS A 31 1.96 27.90 12.28
N GLY A 32 2.69 27.10 13.06
CA GLY A 32 2.34 26.75 14.44
C GLY A 32 1.08 25.88 14.58
N ARG A 33 0.66 25.22 13.51
CA ARG A 33 -0.51 24.31 13.53
C ARG A 33 -0.06 22.86 13.75
N PRO A 34 -0.58 22.15 14.76
CA PRO A 34 -0.23 20.77 15.06
C PRO A 34 -0.96 19.78 14.13
N LEU A 35 -0.89 20.02 12.82
CA LEU A 35 -1.57 19.25 11.79
C LEU A 35 -0.55 18.66 10.81
N GLY A 36 -0.79 17.45 10.31
CA GLY A 36 0.05 16.83 9.27
C GLY A 36 -0.22 17.40 7.87
N ARG A 37 -1.36 18.03 7.65
CA ARG A 37 -1.78 18.65 6.38
C ARG A 37 -2.85 19.70 6.63
N PHE A 38 -3.02 20.61 5.69
CA PHE A 38 -4.15 21.53 5.70
C PHE A 38 -5.44 20.83 5.22
N SER A 39 -6.54 21.03 5.94
CA SER A 39 -7.86 20.92 5.37
C SER A 39 -8.21 22.21 4.63
N ARG A 40 -9.27 22.20 3.82
CA ARG A 40 -9.76 23.41 3.15
C ARG A 40 -10.14 24.52 4.15
N THR A 41 -10.78 24.11 5.23
CA THR A 41 -11.22 25.03 6.29
C THR A 41 -10.05 25.59 7.06
N GLU A 42 -9.05 24.78 7.41
CA GLU A 42 -7.86 25.24 8.13
C GLU A 42 -7.01 26.19 7.30
N LEU A 43 -6.80 25.89 6.02
CA LEU A 43 -6.07 26.79 5.13
C LEU A 43 -6.80 28.13 4.99
N HIS A 44 -8.11 28.11 4.75
CA HIS A 44 -8.92 29.33 4.66
C HIS A 44 -8.81 30.16 5.95
N ARG A 45 -8.98 29.52 7.12
CA ARG A 45 -8.85 30.21 8.41
C ARG A 45 -7.47 30.85 8.57
N LEU A 46 -6.42 30.11 8.26
CA LEU A 46 -5.05 30.60 8.40
C LEU A 46 -4.77 31.84 7.54
N VAL A 47 -5.13 31.82 6.26
CA VAL A 47 -4.86 32.94 5.36
C VAL A 47 -5.71 34.18 5.70
N ILE A 48 -6.89 34.00 6.29
CA ILE A 48 -7.70 35.11 6.84
C ILE A 48 -7.05 35.68 8.13
N GLU A 49 -6.65 34.80 9.06
CA GLU A 49 -5.98 35.20 10.32
C GLU A 49 -4.65 35.95 10.06
N GLN A 50 -3.93 35.57 9.01
CA GLN A 50 -2.70 36.25 8.60
C GLN A 50 -2.95 37.54 7.80
N GLY A 51 -4.20 37.90 7.52
CA GLY A 51 -4.53 39.09 6.74
C GLY A 51 -4.12 39.01 5.25
N ILE A 52 -3.82 37.80 4.75
CA ILE A 52 -3.37 37.62 3.37
C ILE A 52 -4.50 37.89 2.38
N THR A 53 -5.73 37.45 2.69
CA THR A 53 -6.88 37.64 1.81
C THR A 53 -8.20 37.62 2.59
N GLU A 54 -9.21 38.27 2.08
CA GLU A 54 -10.61 38.15 2.52
C GLU A 54 -11.43 37.22 1.61
N ALA A 55 -10.78 36.51 0.71
CA ALA A 55 -11.44 35.63 -0.24
C ALA A 55 -12.19 34.50 0.47
N SER A 56 -13.36 34.14 -0.04
CA SER A 56 -14.12 33.01 0.47
C SER A 56 -13.37 31.68 0.27
N ALA A 57 -13.67 30.68 1.10
CA ALA A 57 -13.10 29.33 0.99
C ALA A 57 -13.30 28.72 -0.41
N SER A 58 -14.42 29.00 -1.08
CA SER A 58 -14.68 28.53 -2.45
C SER A 58 -13.80 29.23 -3.50
N THR A 59 -13.47 30.49 -3.27
CA THR A 59 -12.55 31.25 -4.14
C THR A 59 -11.13 30.71 -4.00
N ILE A 60 -10.64 30.53 -2.77
CA ILE A 60 -9.33 29.93 -2.50
C ILE A 60 -9.26 28.51 -3.11
N TRP A 61 -10.31 27.70 -2.93
CA TRP A 61 -10.36 26.38 -3.54
C TRP A 61 -10.21 26.43 -5.07
N ARG A 62 -10.86 27.37 -5.77
CA ARG A 62 -10.69 27.53 -7.22
C ARG A 62 -9.26 27.88 -7.59
N TRP A 63 -8.63 28.83 -6.89
CA TRP A 63 -7.22 29.19 -7.14
C TRP A 63 -6.27 28.01 -7.02
N LEU A 64 -6.49 27.15 -6.02
CA LEU A 64 -5.69 25.94 -5.83
C LEU A 64 -6.01 24.86 -6.86
N HIS A 65 -7.30 24.70 -7.20
CA HIS A 65 -7.76 23.75 -8.19
C HIS A 65 -7.18 24.05 -9.57
N ASP A 66 -7.21 25.33 -10.00
CA ASP A 66 -6.68 25.77 -11.29
C ASP A 66 -5.15 25.51 -11.42
N ARG A 67 -4.47 25.37 -10.29
CA ARG A 67 -3.04 25.04 -10.19
C ARG A 67 -2.78 23.59 -9.84
N SER A 68 -3.81 22.76 -9.81
CA SER A 68 -3.73 21.34 -9.42
C SER A 68 -3.15 21.11 -8.01
N LEU A 69 -3.23 22.10 -7.13
CA LEU A 69 -2.75 22.03 -5.75
C LEU A 69 -3.83 21.48 -4.82
N LYS A 70 -3.48 20.48 -4.04
CA LYS A 70 -4.38 19.80 -3.11
C LYS A 70 -3.72 19.60 -1.75
N PRO A 71 -3.49 20.64 -0.94
CA PRO A 71 -2.78 20.55 0.34
C PRO A 71 -3.49 19.66 1.38
N TRP A 72 -4.75 19.30 1.15
CA TRP A 72 -5.52 18.33 1.95
C TRP A 72 -5.27 16.88 1.55
N GLN A 73 -4.53 16.61 0.46
CA GLN A 73 -4.13 15.26 0.04
C GLN A 73 -2.69 15.00 0.40
N GLN A 74 -2.40 13.78 0.82
CA GLN A 74 -1.03 13.31 1.05
C GLN A 74 -0.87 11.92 0.46
N ARG A 75 0.33 11.60 0.03
CA ARG A 75 0.73 10.24 -0.34
C ARG A 75 1.87 9.83 0.59
N SER A 76 1.80 8.59 1.06
CA SER A 76 2.91 7.99 1.76
C SER A 76 4.02 7.65 0.76
N TRP A 77 5.25 7.82 1.15
CA TRP A 77 6.42 7.38 0.41
C TRP A 77 7.47 6.86 1.37
N ILE A 78 8.28 5.92 0.91
CA ILE A 78 9.35 5.33 1.70
C ILE A 78 10.66 5.68 1.04
N PHE A 79 11.60 6.22 1.82
CA PHE A 79 12.95 6.47 1.35
C PHE A 79 13.71 5.14 1.33
N PRO A 80 14.20 4.66 0.18
CA PRO A 80 14.98 3.42 0.10
C PRO A 80 16.27 3.55 0.92
N ARG A 81 16.43 2.74 1.96
CA ARG A 81 17.63 2.71 2.80
C ARG A 81 18.65 1.67 2.36
N ASP A 82 18.24 0.75 1.50
CA ASP A 82 19.10 -0.30 0.96
C ASP A 82 19.85 0.26 -0.26
N PRO A 83 21.19 0.33 -0.23
CA PRO A 83 21.99 0.80 -1.37
C PRO A 83 21.80 -0.08 -2.62
N ASN A 84 21.41 -1.34 -2.44
CA ASN A 84 21.12 -2.29 -3.52
C ASN A 84 19.63 -2.33 -3.91
N PHE A 85 18.84 -1.34 -3.50
CA PHE A 85 17.42 -1.29 -3.81
C PHE A 85 17.14 -1.34 -5.32
N GLY A 86 17.82 -0.50 -6.11
CA GLY A 86 17.64 -0.43 -7.55
C GLY A 86 17.84 -1.78 -8.26
N PRO A 87 18.98 -2.46 -8.08
CA PRO A 87 19.22 -3.79 -8.65
C PRO A 87 18.19 -4.84 -8.19
N LYS A 88 17.76 -4.82 -6.92
CA LYS A 88 16.76 -5.75 -6.40
C LYS A 88 15.38 -5.49 -7.00
N ALA A 89 14.93 -4.24 -7.01
CA ALA A 89 13.68 -3.84 -7.63
C ALA A 89 13.67 -4.14 -9.13
N GLY A 90 14.77 -3.89 -9.83
CA GLY A 90 14.95 -4.20 -11.24
C GLY A 90 14.66 -5.68 -11.57
N ARG A 91 15.15 -6.61 -10.74
CA ARG A 91 14.86 -8.04 -10.93
C ARG A 91 13.38 -8.38 -10.81
N VAL A 92 12.66 -7.76 -9.89
CA VAL A 92 11.21 -7.94 -9.72
C VAL A 92 10.47 -7.36 -10.92
N LEU A 93 10.85 -6.16 -11.38
CA LEU A 93 10.27 -5.52 -12.56
C LEU A 93 10.54 -6.34 -13.83
N ASP A 94 11.71 -6.94 -13.95
CA ASP A 94 12.03 -7.85 -15.05
C ASP A 94 11.10 -9.06 -15.06
N LEU A 95 10.86 -9.69 -13.90
CA LEU A 95 9.92 -10.80 -13.79
C LEU A 95 8.50 -10.37 -14.18
N TYR A 96 8.05 -9.18 -13.78
CA TYR A 96 6.76 -8.62 -14.20
C TYR A 96 6.72 -8.36 -15.71
N ALA A 97 7.85 -7.99 -16.32
CA ALA A 97 7.99 -7.84 -17.77
C ALA A 97 8.25 -9.18 -18.51
N ARG A 98 8.07 -10.33 -17.84
CA ARG A 98 8.38 -11.68 -18.34
C ARG A 98 9.82 -11.83 -18.80
N ARG A 99 10.77 -11.32 -18.02
CA ARG A 99 12.21 -11.44 -18.25
C ARG A 99 12.91 -11.96 -17.00
N PHE A 100 14.00 -12.70 -17.18
CA PHE A 100 14.89 -13.09 -16.10
C PHE A 100 16.32 -13.24 -16.65
N GLU A 101 17.28 -12.57 -16.02
CA GLU A 101 18.68 -12.58 -16.44
C GLU A 101 18.86 -12.26 -17.94
N GLY A 102 18.18 -11.21 -18.41
CA GLY A 102 18.25 -10.73 -19.81
C GLY A 102 17.45 -11.52 -20.84
N ARG A 103 16.93 -12.72 -20.51
CA ARG A 103 16.11 -13.54 -21.42
C ARG A 103 14.61 -13.40 -21.14
N ARG A 104 13.80 -13.63 -22.14
CA ARG A 104 12.34 -13.81 -21.97
C ARG A 104 12.02 -15.10 -21.24
N LEU A 105 11.01 -15.08 -20.37
CA LEU A 105 10.47 -16.28 -19.74
C LEU A 105 9.81 -17.19 -20.79
N HIS A 106 10.05 -18.50 -20.64
CA HIS A 106 9.39 -19.51 -21.46
C HIS A 106 7.88 -19.60 -21.11
N PRO A 107 6.98 -20.03 -22.03
CA PRO A 107 5.57 -20.23 -21.72
C PRO A 107 5.28 -21.10 -20.50
N GLY A 108 6.11 -22.10 -20.20
CA GLY A 108 6.02 -22.93 -19.00
C GLY A 108 6.73 -22.38 -17.76
N GLU A 109 7.10 -21.10 -17.74
CA GLU A 109 7.68 -20.40 -16.59
C GLU A 109 6.69 -19.38 -16.04
N TYR A 110 6.39 -19.44 -14.74
CA TYR A 110 5.34 -18.68 -14.08
C TYR A 110 5.93 -17.75 -13.02
N VAL A 111 5.23 -16.67 -12.74
CA VAL A 111 5.62 -15.68 -11.72
C VAL A 111 4.46 -15.52 -10.74
N ILE A 112 4.71 -15.90 -9.50
CA ILE A 112 3.78 -15.83 -8.38
C ILE A 112 4.28 -14.77 -7.41
N CYS A 113 3.42 -13.79 -7.08
CA CYS A 113 3.64 -12.84 -6.01
C CYS A 113 2.82 -13.28 -4.79
N ALA A 114 3.44 -13.41 -3.63
CA ALA A 114 2.75 -13.83 -2.43
C ALA A 114 2.98 -12.87 -1.27
N ASP A 115 1.93 -12.70 -0.47
CA ASP A 115 1.92 -11.81 0.70
C ASP A 115 0.95 -12.33 1.77
N GLU A 116 1.07 -11.81 2.99
CA GLU A 116 0.32 -12.20 4.15
C GLU A 116 -0.45 -11.03 4.75
N LYS A 117 -1.76 -11.17 4.88
CA LYS A 117 -2.60 -10.27 5.68
C LYS A 117 -2.80 -10.88 7.06
N SER A 118 -1.99 -10.47 8.02
CA SER A 118 -2.14 -10.87 9.43
C SER A 118 -3.30 -10.13 10.10
N GLN A 119 -3.78 -10.69 11.23
CA GLN A 119 -4.74 -10.05 12.13
C GLN A 119 -6.09 -9.68 11.47
N LEU A 120 -6.63 -10.57 10.65
CA LEU A 120 -8.02 -10.48 10.24
C LEU A 120 -8.90 -10.79 11.44
N GLN A 121 -9.59 -9.77 11.96
CA GLN A 121 -10.45 -9.93 13.13
C GLN A 121 -11.84 -10.41 12.72
N ALA A 122 -12.31 -11.50 13.31
CA ALA A 122 -13.69 -11.92 13.24
C ALA A 122 -14.51 -11.05 14.19
N LEU A 123 -15.27 -10.12 13.66
CA LEU A 123 -16.10 -9.18 14.42
C LEU A 123 -17.57 -9.49 14.17
N ALA A 124 -18.31 -9.84 15.23
CA ALA A 124 -19.76 -9.99 15.18
C ALA A 124 -20.40 -8.82 15.92
N ARG A 125 -21.31 -8.10 15.29
CA ARG A 125 -22.07 -7.05 15.97
C ARG A 125 -22.96 -7.66 17.05
N ARG A 126 -23.08 -6.98 18.19
CA ARG A 126 -23.90 -7.46 19.31
C ARG A 126 -25.40 -7.40 18.99
N HIS A 127 -25.82 -6.34 18.32
CA HIS A 127 -27.21 -6.11 17.97
C HIS A 127 -27.37 -5.93 16.46
N ARG A 128 -28.58 -6.12 15.98
CA ARG A 128 -28.89 -5.93 14.56
C ARG A 128 -28.93 -4.45 14.21
N ALA A 129 -28.51 -4.13 13.00
CA ALA A 129 -28.67 -2.79 12.45
C ALA A 129 -30.17 -2.48 12.28
N LEU A 130 -30.56 -1.23 12.51
CA LEU A 130 -31.91 -0.73 12.25
C LEU A 130 -31.95 -0.11 10.87
N ALA A 131 -32.91 -0.48 10.07
CA ALA A 131 -33.09 0.08 8.74
C ALA A 131 -33.41 1.58 8.77
N ALA A 132 -33.09 2.30 7.71
CA ALA A 132 -33.52 3.68 7.53
C ALA A 132 -35.06 3.75 7.48
N ALA A 133 -35.61 4.84 8.03
CA ALA A 133 -37.02 5.17 7.97
C ALA A 133 -37.17 6.67 7.62
N SER A 134 -38.38 7.13 7.32
CA SER A 134 -38.64 8.54 7.05
C SER A 134 -38.09 9.42 8.18
N GLY A 135 -37.23 10.39 7.85
CA GLY A 135 -36.61 11.28 8.82
C GLY A 135 -35.50 10.66 9.71
N ARG A 136 -35.19 9.37 9.51
CA ARG A 136 -34.19 8.66 10.33
C ARG A 136 -33.23 7.84 9.44
N PRO A 137 -31.91 8.09 9.51
CA PRO A 137 -30.91 7.28 8.80
C PRO A 137 -30.87 5.85 9.36
N ALA A 138 -30.27 4.93 8.63
CA ALA A 138 -29.97 3.61 9.13
C ALA A 138 -29.00 3.70 10.32
N LEU A 139 -29.30 2.94 11.39
CA LEU A 139 -28.45 2.89 12.58
C LEU A 139 -27.70 1.56 12.58
N VAL A 140 -26.38 1.64 12.66
CA VAL A 140 -25.51 0.49 12.69
C VAL A 140 -24.82 0.45 14.06
N GLU A 141 -24.99 -0.67 14.75
CA GLU A 141 -24.32 -0.92 16.03
C GLU A 141 -22.81 -0.77 15.89
N PHE A 142 -22.16 -0.02 16.74
CA PHE A 142 -20.70 0.14 16.75
C PHE A 142 -20.00 -0.87 17.67
N GLU A 143 -20.70 -1.43 18.67
CA GLU A 143 -20.16 -2.46 19.53
C GLU A 143 -20.11 -3.81 18.83
N TYR A 144 -19.05 -4.55 19.09
CA TYR A 144 -18.84 -5.87 18.51
C TYR A 144 -18.22 -6.85 19.50
N LYS A 145 -18.54 -8.13 19.31
CA LYS A 145 -17.90 -9.25 19.98
C LYS A 145 -16.74 -9.74 19.10
N ARG A 146 -15.56 -9.88 19.68
CA ARG A 146 -14.39 -10.44 19.00
C ARG A 146 -14.48 -11.96 19.02
N GLY A 147 -14.42 -12.58 17.85
CA GLY A 147 -14.43 -14.03 17.64
C GLY A 147 -13.05 -14.62 17.36
N GLY A 148 -11.98 -13.85 17.57
CA GLY A 148 -10.61 -14.27 17.29
C GLY A 148 -10.00 -13.56 16.09
N THR A 149 -8.79 -13.98 15.72
CA THR A 149 -8.03 -13.45 14.58
C THR A 149 -7.55 -14.59 13.71
N LEU A 150 -7.51 -14.35 12.39
CA LEU A 150 -6.93 -15.24 11.40
C LEU A 150 -5.86 -14.49 10.61
N ALA A 151 -4.98 -15.23 9.97
CA ALA A 151 -4.08 -14.75 8.93
C ALA A 151 -4.59 -15.23 7.58
N TYR A 152 -4.60 -14.34 6.60
CA TYR A 152 -4.88 -14.68 5.21
C TYR A 152 -3.60 -14.63 4.41
N LEU A 153 -3.24 -15.75 3.80
CA LEU A 153 -2.10 -15.86 2.92
C LEU A 153 -2.61 -15.91 1.48
N ALA A 154 -2.02 -15.11 0.62
CA ALA A 154 -2.42 -15.01 -0.79
C ALA A 154 -1.23 -15.23 -1.72
N ALA A 155 -1.48 -15.87 -2.84
CA ALA A 155 -0.54 -16.04 -3.93
C ALA A 155 -1.21 -15.64 -5.25
N TRP A 156 -0.60 -14.71 -5.96
CA TRP A 156 -1.13 -14.11 -7.17
C TRP A 156 -0.25 -14.48 -8.37
N ASP A 157 -0.82 -15.15 -9.37
CA ASP A 157 -0.16 -15.31 -10.67
C ASP A 157 -0.25 -13.99 -11.45
N VAL A 158 0.89 -13.32 -11.57
CA VAL A 158 0.99 -11.97 -12.10
C VAL A 158 0.49 -11.87 -13.55
N HIS A 159 0.73 -12.92 -14.35
CA HIS A 159 0.47 -12.88 -15.80
C HIS A 159 -0.87 -13.49 -16.20
N HIS A 160 -1.42 -14.39 -15.39
CA HIS A 160 -2.67 -15.09 -15.68
C HIS A 160 -3.83 -14.63 -14.80
N ALA A 161 -3.59 -13.63 -13.93
CA ALA A 161 -4.58 -13.05 -13.03
C ALA A 161 -5.31 -14.10 -12.17
N ARG A 162 -4.59 -15.14 -11.70
CA ARG A 162 -5.14 -16.16 -10.82
C ARG A 162 -4.73 -15.92 -9.38
N LEU A 163 -5.70 -15.93 -8.48
CA LEU A 163 -5.48 -15.75 -7.05
C LEU A 163 -5.73 -17.07 -6.31
N PHE A 164 -4.77 -17.45 -5.49
CA PHE A 164 -4.87 -18.53 -4.52
C PHE A 164 -4.85 -17.91 -3.12
N GLY A 165 -5.68 -18.40 -2.25
CA GLY A 165 -5.73 -17.92 -0.88
C GLY A 165 -6.05 -19.02 0.10
N ARG A 166 -5.62 -18.82 1.35
CA ARG A 166 -5.99 -19.66 2.49
C ARG A 166 -5.98 -18.87 3.78
N CYS A 167 -6.89 -19.22 4.66
CA CYS A 167 -6.92 -18.71 6.02
C CYS A 167 -6.19 -19.69 6.94
N GLU A 168 -5.38 -19.14 7.84
CA GLU A 168 -4.61 -19.86 8.83
C GLU A 168 -4.75 -19.18 10.19
N GLU A 169 -4.55 -19.89 11.28
CA GLU A 169 -4.62 -19.30 12.63
C GLU A 169 -3.50 -18.25 12.86
N LYS A 170 -2.37 -18.44 12.20
CA LYS A 170 -1.19 -17.57 12.31
C LYS A 170 -0.38 -17.55 11.03
N THR A 171 0.46 -16.53 10.88
CA THR A 171 1.50 -16.50 9.84
C THR A 171 2.70 -17.36 10.25
N GLY A 172 3.54 -17.74 9.29
CA GLY A 172 4.78 -18.47 9.54
C GLY A 172 5.19 -19.38 8.41
N ILE A 173 6.30 -20.08 8.59
CA ILE A 173 6.91 -20.93 7.56
C ILE A 173 5.99 -22.07 7.14
N GLU A 174 5.34 -22.75 8.10
CA GLU A 174 4.45 -23.88 7.79
C GLU A 174 3.17 -23.45 7.08
N PRO A 175 2.42 -22.41 7.54
CA PRO A 175 1.30 -21.86 6.80
C PRO A 175 1.65 -21.42 5.37
N PHE A 176 2.78 -20.75 5.21
CA PHE A 176 3.28 -20.37 3.89
C PHE A 176 3.62 -21.59 3.04
N GLY A 177 4.27 -22.61 3.62
CA GLY A 177 4.55 -23.88 2.94
C GLY A 177 3.28 -24.54 2.41
N ARG A 178 2.19 -24.55 3.20
CA ARG A 178 0.87 -25.08 2.76
C ARG A 178 0.26 -24.26 1.61
N LEU A 179 0.47 -22.93 1.58
CA LEU A 179 0.04 -22.11 0.43
C LEU A 179 0.83 -22.49 -0.82
N VAL A 180 2.15 -22.63 -0.70
CA VAL A 180 3.00 -23.03 -1.83
C VAL A 180 2.59 -24.41 -2.34
N GLU A 181 2.38 -25.39 -1.46
CA GLU A 181 1.90 -26.73 -1.83
C GLU A 181 0.54 -26.67 -2.54
N GLN A 182 -0.39 -25.85 -2.05
CA GLN A 182 -1.69 -25.64 -2.69
C GLN A 182 -1.57 -25.12 -4.12
N VAL A 183 -0.63 -24.22 -4.39
CA VAL A 183 -0.38 -23.69 -5.74
C VAL A 183 0.33 -24.74 -6.60
N MET A 184 1.42 -25.31 -6.08
CA MET A 184 2.29 -26.20 -6.84
C MET A 184 1.67 -27.57 -7.13
N SER A 185 0.59 -27.93 -6.45
CA SER A 185 -0.19 -29.15 -6.75
C SER A 185 -1.21 -29.00 -7.86
N ARG A 186 -1.40 -27.78 -8.41
CA ARG A 186 -2.39 -27.49 -9.45
C ARG A 186 -1.73 -27.19 -10.79
N GLU A 187 -2.39 -27.62 -11.88
CA GLU A 187 -1.97 -27.20 -13.21
C GLU A 187 -2.29 -25.72 -13.47
N PRO A 188 -1.43 -25.02 -14.18
CA PRO A 188 -0.23 -25.46 -14.90
C PRO A 188 1.07 -25.44 -14.05
N TYR A 189 1.01 -25.14 -12.75
CA TYR A 189 2.20 -25.00 -11.90
C TYR A 189 2.81 -26.36 -11.53
N ALA A 190 2.00 -27.40 -11.44
CA ALA A 190 2.47 -28.75 -11.15
C ALA A 190 3.42 -29.29 -12.22
N SER A 191 3.14 -29.00 -13.49
CA SER A 191 3.96 -29.37 -14.65
C SER A 191 4.92 -28.27 -15.12
N ALA A 192 4.98 -27.14 -14.41
CA ALA A 192 5.77 -25.97 -14.80
C ALA A 192 7.28 -26.28 -14.83
N LYS A 193 7.99 -25.73 -15.82
CA LYS A 193 9.45 -25.77 -15.89
C LYS A 193 10.09 -25.03 -14.72
N THR A 194 9.55 -23.87 -14.38
CA THR A 194 10.02 -23.02 -13.28
C THR A 194 8.88 -22.15 -12.79
N VAL A 195 8.76 -22.01 -11.46
CA VAL A 195 7.86 -21.03 -10.83
C VAL A 195 8.70 -20.08 -9.99
N PHE A 196 8.68 -18.80 -10.34
CA PHE A 196 9.34 -17.74 -9.60
C PHE A 196 8.38 -17.21 -8.52
N TRP A 197 8.83 -17.21 -7.28
CA TRP A 197 8.07 -16.66 -6.17
C TRP A 197 8.67 -15.33 -5.73
N ILE A 198 7.87 -14.29 -5.78
CA ILE A 198 8.20 -12.96 -5.28
C ILE A 198 7.54 -12.84 -3.91
N VAL A 199 8.34 -12.69 -2.88
CA VAL A 199 7.91 -12.58 -1.47
C VAL A 199 8.71 -11.49 -0.79
N ASP A 200 8.15 -10.91 0.27
CA ASP A 200 8.87 -9.96 1.10
C ASP A 200 9.96 -10.69 1.95
N ASN A 201 10.76 -9.90 2.68
CA ASN A 201 11.77 -10.42 3.59
C ASN A 201 11.22 -10.79 4.98
N GLY A 202 9.93 -11.08 5.09
CA GLY A 202 9.28 -11.50 6.32
C GLY A 202 9.91 -12.75 6.94
N SER A 203 9.73 -12.93 8.25
CA SER A 203 10.27 -14.10 8.96
C SER A 203 9.66 -15.43 8.48
N SER A 204 8.47 -15.38 7.91
CA SER A 204 7.77 -16.53 7.30
C SER A 204 8.50 -17.09 6.07
N HIS A 205 9.30 -16.25 5.42
CA HIS A 205 10.02 -16.57 4.18
C HIS A 205 11.52 -16.78 4.41
N ALA A 206 12.00 -16.53 5.63
CA ALA A 206 13.42 -16.51 5.97
C ALA A 206 13.80 -17.72 6.84
N GLY A 207 14.40 -18.74 6.27
CA GLY A 207 14.96 -19.86 7.02
C GLY A 207 15.32 -21.05 6.16
N GLN A 208 16.09 -21.98 6.73
CA GLN A 208 16.47 -23.24 6.06
C GLN A 208 15.24 -24.13 5.75
N ARG A 209 14.16 -23.99 6.52
CA ARG A 209 12.88 -24.71 6.32
C ARG A 209 11.97 -24.05 5.29
N SER A 210 12.18 -22.77 4.95
CA SER A 210 11.48 -22.10 3.86
C SER A 210 12.03 -22.47 2.46
N ARG A 211 13.13 -23.23 2.41
CA ARG A 211 13.52 -23.96 1.20
C ARG A 211 12.52 -25.09 1.03
N LEU A 212 11.60 -24.89 0.10
CA LEU A 212 10.50 -25.79 -0.22
C LEU A 212 10.89 -27.26 -0.21
N PRO A 213 10.04 -28.14 0.35
CA PRO A 213 10.33 -29.56 0.40
C PRO A 213 10.59 -30.11 -1.01
N ALA A 214 11.64 -30.87 -1.13
CA ALA A 214 12.14 -31.43 -2.38
C ALA A 214 11.27 -32.57 -2.94
N ARG A 215 9.94 -32.51 -2.86
CA ARG A 215 9.06 -33.30 -3.73
C ARG A 215 8.86 -32.51 -5.01
N ARG A 216 9.87 -32.59 -5.85
CA ARG A 216 9.84 -32.09 -7.22
C ARG A 216 9.06 -33.08 -8.08
N PRO A 217 8.08 -32.63 -8.87
CA PRO A 217 7.92 -33.24 -10.18
C PRO A 217 9.25 -33.02 -10.92
N ALA A 218 9.76 -34.04 -11.59
CA ALA A 218 11.04 -33.98 -12.27
C ALA A 218 11.07 -32.78 -13.23
N GLY A 219 11.89 -31.78 -12.90
CA GLY A 219 12.10 -30.60 -13.75
C GLY A 219 11.72 -29.23 -13.19
N ALA A 220 10.90 -29.09 -12.15
CA ALA A 220 10.52 -27.81 -11.63
C ALA A 220 11.54 -27.22 -10.63
N ALA A 221 12.12 -26.06 -10.93
CA ALA A 221 12.96 -25.33 -10.00
C ALA A 221 12.18 -24.14 -9.42
N VAL A 222 12.03 -24.11 -8.11
CA VAL A 222 11.53 -22.92 -7.41
C VAL A 222 12.73 -22.03 -7.12
N ARG A 223 12.77 -20.84 -7.72
CA ARG A 223 13.82 -19.87 -7.48
C ARG A 223 13.24 -18.69 -6.69
N HIS A 224 13.80 -18.47 -5.50
CA HIS A 224 13.64 -17.19 -4.82
C HIS A 224 14.60 -16.19 -5.45
N PRO A 225 14.26 -14.93 -5.61
CA PRO A 225 15.24 -13.90 -5.89
C PRO A 225 16.25 -13.90 -4.73
N VAL A 226 17.42 -14.49 -4.96
CA VAL A 226 18.44 -14.65 -3.93
C VAL A 226 18.94 -13.28 -3.53
N ASP A 227 18.82 -12.93 -2.24
CA ASP A 227 19.53 -11.81 -1.65
C ASP A 227 21.03 -12.15 -1.59
N PRO A 228 21.89 -11.54 -2.45
CA PRO A 228 23.32 -11.83 -2.44
C PRO A 228 24.02 -11.39 -1.14
N ALA A 229 23.39 -10.57 -0.30
CA ALA A 229 23.93 -10.17 1.00
C ALA A 229 23.94 -11.30 2.06
N ARG A 230 23.32 -12.46 1.78
CA ARG A 230 23.31 -13.62 2.69
C ARG A 230 24.46 -14.63 2.45
N ALA A 231 25.31 -14.42 1.46
CA ALA A 231 26.43 -15.32 1.16
C ALA A 231 27.69 -15.05 1.99
N GLN A 232 27.68 -14.07 2.89
CA GLN A 232 28.83 -13.80 3.77
C GLN A 232 28.63 -14.34 5.19
N PRO A 233 29.65 -14.93 5.83
CA PRO A 233 29.56 -15.45 7.19
C PRO A 233 29.34 -14.30 8.19
N ARG A 234 28.41 -14.49 9.11
CA ARG A 234 28.02 -13.52 10.13
C ARG A 234 29.13 -13.36 11.18
N HIS A 235 29.82 -12.26 11.20
CA HIS A 235 30.43 -11.76 12.44
C HIS A 235 29.32 -11.22 13.37
N ARG A 236 29.23 -11.79 14.57
CA ARG A 236 28.32 -11.34 15.64
C ARG A 236 28.75 -9.96 16.12
N LEU A 237 27.90 -8.95 15.92
CA LEU A 237 27.87 -7.76 16.74
C LEU A 237 26.39 -7.48 17.07
N GLY A 238 26.12 -7.42 18.37
CA GLY A 238 24.78 -7.19 18.92
C GLY A 238 24.31 -5.76 18.62
N GLY A 239 23.04 -5.64 18.22
CA GLY A 239 22.38 -4.36 18.06
C GLY A 239 20.94 -4.58 17.61
N HIS A 240 19.99 -4.16 18.42
CA HIS A 240 18.57 -4.13 18.09
C HIS A 240 18.33 -3.33 16.81
N ARG A 241 18.01 -4.01 15.70
CA ARG A 241 17.57 -3.37 14.46
C ARG A 241 16.10 -3.67 14.23
N ARG A 242 15.26 -2.64 14.31
CA ARG A 242 13.91 -2.64 13.74
C ARG A 242 14.02 -2.86 12.23
N ARG A 243 13.39 -3.91 11.73
CA ARG A 243 13.40 -4.27 10.30
C ARG A 243 12.29 -3.48 9.61
N ALA A 244 12.66 -2.70 8.59
CA ALA A 244 11.73 -2.18 7.61
C ALA A 244 11.62 -3.22 6.48
N GLY A 245 10.46 -3.83 6.31
CA GLY A 245 10.13 -4.66 5.16
C GLY A 245 9.80 -3.78 3.97
N LEU A 246 10.26 -4.18 2.79
CA LEU A 246 9.91 -3.54 1.53
C LEU A 246 8.60 -4.16 1.05
N LEU A 247 7.51 -3.38 1.11
CA LEU A 247 6.27 -3.64 0.39
C LEU A 247 6.40 -2.98 -0.98
N LEU A 248 6.38 -3.75 -2.05
CA LEU A 248 6.13 -3.28 -3.41
C LEU A 248 4.64 -3.26 -3.68
#